data_15a4f2938f78a973e8c5235dbbed4906
#
_entry.id   15a4f2938f78a973e8c5235dbbed4906
#
_cell.length_a   1.000
_cell.length_b   1.000
_cell.length_c   1.000
_cell.angle_alpha   90.00
_cell.angle_beta   90.00
_cell.angle_gamma   90.00
#
_symmetry.space_group_name_H-M   'P 1'
#
loop_
_entity.id
_entity.type
_entity.pdbx_description
1 polymer ?
#
loop_
_entity_poly.entity_id
_entity_poly.type
_entity_poly.pdbx_seq_one_letter_code
_entity_poly.pdbx_strand_id
1 'polypeptide(L)'
;MTIPTLNWDAFLASIGNIEVIRDRTQVEKLSKDYYYFSPILQPQLADKTADLVVRPTSETEVLTVAQACVAAKVPVTIRGAGTGNYGQCIPLAGGVILDLSRMNGVKWVRPGMACVEPGAKLAAIDKVTRPQGWEIRMYPSTYRTATIGGFIGGGSGGVGSITYGQLRDRGNLQAVRVVTLEDEPRIIELRGDEVQQVNHAYGTNGIITELEIPLGPAYPWAEVIVTFDDFMTAARFGQVLSDSDGLIKKLISIHAAPIPSYFAALQPYLPEGCHAALLMVAEPSLELFEALVQELGGTITYRKAAADAGKGTMLAEFTWNHTTLHARNMDSSLTYLQTLFPYDPELKLIQHMYEHFGDEVMMHLEYLRMNSMAVPAALQLVRFTTAERLQAIIRYLEEKGAFVANPHTYILEDGGRKVIDTAQVAFKAKVDPYGLLNPGKMRGWLERST
;
A
#
# COMPACT_ATOMS: atom_id res chain seq x y z
N MET A 1 21.43 -25.30 19.68
CA MET A 1 21.74 -25.87 18.34
C MET A 1 22.58 -24.85 17.62
N THR A 2 23.84 -25.18 17.30
CA THR A 2 24.68 -24.35 16.43
C THR A 2 24.06 -24.35 15.04
N ILE A 3 23.64 -23.16 14.56
CA ILE A 3 23.22 -22.96 13.18
C ILE A 3 24.39 -23.36 12.30
N PRO A 4 24.28 -24.35 11.39
CA PRO A 4 25.37 -24.69 10.51
C PRO A 4 25.77 -23.45 9.73
N THR A 5 27.04 -23.14 9.65
CA THR A 5 27.55 -22.05 8.81
C THR A 5 27.10 -22.31 7.37
N LEU A 6 26.23 -21.45 6.86
CA LEU A 6 25.66 -21.57 5.52
C LEU A 6 26.79 -21.54 4.49
N ASN A 7 26.82 -22.55 3.63
CA ASN A 7 27.78 -22.62 2.53
C ASN A 7 27.25 -21.80 1.33
N TRP A 8 27.60 -20.52 1.33
CA TRP A 8 27.18 -19.60 0.25
C TRP A 8 27.74 -19.97 -1.13
N ASP A 9 28.93 -20.59 -1.19
CA ASP A 9 29.51 -20.99 -2.50
C ASP A 9 28.70 -22.13 -3.12
N ALA A 10 28.26 -23.10 -2.32
CA ALA A 10 27.37 -24.17 -2.77
C ALA A 10 26.00 -23.63 -3.18
N PHE A 11 25.45 -22.68 -2.41
CA PHE A 11 24.19 -22.01 -2.75
C PHE A 11 24.31 -21.28 -4.10
N LEU A 12 25.35 -20.47 -4.29
CA LEU A 12 25.57 -19.73 -5.54
C LEU A 12 25.76 -20.65 -6.74
N ALA A 13 26.49 -21.75 -6.56
CA ALA A 13 26.64 -22.77 -7.61
C ALA A 13 25.30 -23.39 -8.03
N SER A 14 24.35 -23.57 -7.07
CA SER A 14 23.04 -24.20 -7.34
C SER A 14 22.09 -23.28 -8.10
N ILE A 15 22.22 -21.96 -8.02
CA ILE A 15 21.40 -20.98 -8.75
C ILE A 15 22.00 -20.56 -10.10
N GLY A 16 23.21 -21.01 -10.41
CA GLY A 16 23.86 -20.80 -11.72
C GLY A 16 24.12 -19.33 -12.06
N ASN A 17 23.64 -18.88 -13.23
CA ASN A 17 23.93 -17.54 -13.76
C ASN A 17 22.87 -16.48 -13.39
N ILE A 18 21.99 -16.76 -12.44
CA ILE A 18 21.01 -15.76 -11.97
C ILE A 18 21.74 -14.57 -11.34
N GLU A 19 21.31 -13.34 -11.64
CA GLU A 19 21.94 -12.12 -11.13
C GLU A 19 21.96 -12.12 -9.59
N VAL A 20 23.15 -11.96 -8.99
CA VAL A 20 23.35 -11.86 -7.53
C VAL A 20 24.07 -10.58 -7.18
N ILE A 21 23.56 -9.83 -6.23
CA ILE A 21 24.20 -8.65 -5.65
C ILE A 21 24.79 -9.05 -4.30
N ARG A 22 26.10 -8.88 -4.15
CA ARG A 22 26.89 -9.14 -2.93
C ARG A 22 27.54 -7.88 -2.37
N ASP A 23 27.50 -6.77 -3.13
CA ASP A 23 27.98 -5.48 -2.64
C ASP A 23 27.21 -5.06 -1.40
N ARG A 24 27.93 -4.90 -0.30
CA ARG A 24 27.32 -4.66 1.02
C ARG A 24 26.42 -3.44 1.05
N THR A 25 26.86 -2.36 0.42
CA THR A 25 26.10 -1.09 0.37
C THR A 25 24.78 -1.26 -0.38
N GLN A 26 24.81 -1.99 -1.51
CA GLN A 26 23.60 -2.29 -2.27
C GLN A 26 22.65 -3.24 -1.52
N VAL A 27 23.20 -4.28 -0.88
CA VAL A 27 22.41 -5.21 -0.06
C VAL A 27 21.72 -4.47 1.10
N GLU A 28 22.44 -3.61 1.82
CA GLU A 28 21.88 -2.79 2.89
C GLU A 28 20.77 -1.87 2.39
N LYS A 29 20.96 -1.20 1.26
CA LYS A 29 19.94 -0.35 0.62
C LYS A 29 18.71 -1.16 0.24
N LEU A 30 18.88 -2.34 -0.35
CA LEU A 30 17.79 -3.22 -0.77
C LEU A 30 17.12 -3.94 0.41
N SER A 31 17.75 -3.98 1.58
CA SER A 31 17.17 -4.50 2.82
C SER A 31 16.25 -3.50 3.53
N LYS A 32 16.06 -2.30 3.00
CA LYS A 32 15.27 -1.24 3.62
C LYS A 32 13.98 -0.96 2.84
N ASP A 33 12.93 -0.59 3.55
CA ASP A 33 11.74 0.10 3.05
C ASP A 33 11.57 1.44 3.82
N TYR A 34 10.39 2.03 3.82
CA TYR A 34 10.13 3.31 4.52
C TYR A 34 9.68 3.12 5.98
N TYR A 35 10.07 2.03 6.65
CA TYR A 35 9.72 1.75 8.06
C TYR A 35 10.08 2.88 9.01
N TYR A 36 11.02 3.74 8.64
CA TYR A 36 11.45 4.90 9.44
C TYR A 36 10.38 6.00 9.57
N PHE A 37 9.24 5.89 8.89
CA PHE A 37 8.07 6.71 9.19
C PHE A 37 7.49 6.42 10.57
N SER A 38 7.78 5.23 11.09
CA SER A 38 7.42 4.81 12.43
C SER A 38 8.60 4.95 13.38
N PRO A 39 8.53 5.83 14.40
CA PRO A 39 9.55 5.92 15.44
C PRO A 39 9.64 4.65 16.29
N ILE A 40 8.60 3.80 16.26
CA ILE A 40 8.56 2.51 16.93
C ILE A 40 9.34 1.44 16.14
N LEU A 41 9.17 1.40 14.81
CA LEU A 41 9.83 0.41 13.96
C LEU A 41 11.30 0.73 13.70
N GLN A 42 11.66 2.02 13.71
CA GLN A 42 13.01 2.46 13.38
C GLN A 42 14.09 1.76 14.25
N PRO A 43 14.02 1.75 15.57
CA PRO A 43 15.02 1.06 16.41
C PRO A 43 14.97 -0.47 16.28
N GLN A 44 13.83 -1.05 15.89
CA GLN A 44 13.66 -2.50 15.76
C GLN A 44 14.23 -3.07 14.46
N LEU A 45 14.27 -2.25 13.40
CA LEU A 45 14.55 -2.71 12.04
C LEU A 45 15.82 -2.11 11.45
N ALA A 46 16.45 -1.14 12.11
CA ALA A 46 17.59 -0.40 11.56
C ALA A 46 18.80 -1.29 11.22
N ASP A 47 19.05 -2.33 12.02
CA ASP A 47 20.17 -3.28 11.92
C ASP A 47 19.83 -4.50 11.03
N LYS A 48 18.60 -4.67 10.60
CA LYS A 48 18.16 -5.84 9.82
C LYS A 48 18.60 -5.72 8.36
N THR A 49 19.40 -6.67 7.91
CA THR A 49 19.91 -6.76 6.53
C THR A 49 19.97 -8.20 6.07
N ALA A 50 19.84 -8.41 4.77
CA ALA A 50 20.08 -9.70 4.13
C ALA A 50 21.59 -9.97 3.97
N ASP A 51 21.92 -11.20 3.59
CA ASP A 51 23.28 -11.59 3.23
C ASP A 51 23.58 -11.29 1.77
N LEU A 52 22.58 -11.46 0.88
CA LEU A 52 22.69 -11.15 -0.54
C LEU A 52 21.31 -10.90 -1.17
N VAL A 53 21.30 -10.38 -2.40
CA VAL A 53 20.09 -10.18 -3.19
C VAL A 53 20.18 -11.00 -4.47
N VAL A 54 19.12 -11.72 -4.81
CA VAL A 54 18.98 -12.48 -6.05
C VAL A 54 17.89 -11.85 -6.90
N ARG A 55 18.14 -11.66 -8.20
CA ARG A 55 17.26 -11.02 -9.17
C ARG A 55 16.87 -11.95 -10.30
N PRO A 56 15.85 -12.78 -10.15
CA PRO A 56 15.36 -13.61 -11.23
C PRO A 56 14.67 -12.76 -12.30
N THR A 57 14.70 -13.27 -13.54
CA THR A 57 14.05 -12.68 -14.71
C THR A 57 12.90 -13.53 -15.24
N SER A 58 12.69 -14.71 -14.67
CA SER A 58 11.65 -15.66 -15.09
C SER A 58 11.12 -16.50 -13.92
N GLU A 59 9.94 -17.08 -14.10
CA GLU A 59 9.33 -18.03 -13.16
C GLU A 59 10.23 -19.26 -12.95
N THR A 60 10.91 -19.72 -14.00
CA THR A 60 11.87 -20.84 -13.91
C THR A 60 13.04 -20.49 -13.01
N GLU A 61 13.58 -19.28 -13.11
CA GLU A 61 14.67 -18.83 -12.22
C GLU A 61 14.18 -18.68 -10.77
N VAL A 62 12.94 -18.20 -10.55
CA VAL A 62 12.32 -18.18 -9.21
C VAL A 62 12.24 -19.59 -8.62
N LEU A 63 11.80 -20.58 -9.42
CA LEU A 63 11.74 -21.97 -9.00
C LEU A 63 13.12 -22.51 -8.61
N THR A 64 14.16 -22.22 -9.40
CA THR A 64 15.57 -22.60 -9.11
C THR A 64 16.05 -21.99 -7.79
N VAL A 65 15.76 -20.71 -7.55
CA VAL A 65 16.13 -20.04 -6.29
C VAL A 65 15.37 -20.63 -5.11
N ALA A 66 14.07 -20.90 -5.27
CA ALA A 66 13.25 -21.53 -4.23
C ALA A 66 13.82 -22.91 -3.84
N GLN A 67 14.18 -23.74 -4.80
CA GLN A 67 14.80 -25.04 -4.56
C GLN A 67 16.13 -24.92 -3.81
N ALA A 68 16.99 -23.97 -4.21
CA ALA A 68 18.26 -23.72 -3.54
C ALA A 68 18.06 -23.24 -2.09
N CYS A 69 17.10 -22.34 -1.85
CA CYS A 69 16.78 -21.84 -0.52
C CYS A 69 16.23 -22.94 0.40
N VAL A 70 15.36 -23.82 -0.11
CA VAL A 70 14.83 -24.95 0.66
C VAL A 70 15.94 -25.94 1.00
N ALA A 71 16.78 -26.32 0.03
CA ALA A 71 17.88 -27.27 0.25
C ALA A 71 18.88 -26.76 1.28
N ALA A 72 19.18 -25.46 1.28
CA ALA A 72 20.13 -24.83 2.19
C ALA A 72 19.47 -24.24 3.47
N LYS A 73 18.14 -24.35 3.62
CA LYS A 73 17.33 -23.75 4.71
C LYS A 73 17.59 -22.25 4.87
N VAL A 74 17.69 -21.53 3.75
CA VAL A 74 17.96 -20.09 3.72
C VAL A 74 16.66 -19.32 3.79
N PRO A 75 16.53 -18.35 4.73
CA PRO A 75 15.38 -17.43 4.74
C PRO A 75 15.31 -16.59 3.49
N VAL A 76 14.08 -16.34 3.00
CA VAL A 76 13.82 -15.56 1.80
C VAL A 76 12.87 -14.41 2.11
N THR A 77 13.27 -13.20 1.79
CA THR A 77 12.40 -12.02 1.86
C THR A 77 12.12 -11.53 0.44
N ILE A 78 10.84 -11.52 0.06
CA ILE A 78 10.43 -11.07 -1.27
C ILE A 78 10.41 -9.55 -1.32
N ARG A 79 10.94 -8.98 -2.41
CA ARG A 79 10.95 -7.54 -2.65
C ARG A 79 10.46 -7.19 -4.05
N GLY A 80 9.58 -6.20 -4.15
CA GLY A 80 9.32 -5.44 -5.37
C GLY A 80 10.12 -4.13 -5.35
N ALA A 81 9.44 -2.99 -5.38
CA ALA A 81 10.10 -1.68 -5.29
C ALA A 81 10.53 -1.28 -3.86
N GLY A 82 10.03 -1.96 -2.82
CA GLY A 82 10.31 -1.63 -1.42
C GLY A 82 9.72 -0.29 -0.97
N THR A 83 8.56 0.07 -1.49
CA THR A 83 7.86 1.32 -1.18
C THR A 83 6.91 1.21 0.02
N GLY A 84 6.83 0.06 0.67
CA GLY A 84 6.11 -0.13 1.92
C GLY A 84 6.74 0.62 3.07
N ASN A 85 6.00 0.79 4.17
CA ASN A 85 6.46 1.53 5.34
C ASN A 85 6.20 0.83 6.68
N TYR A 86 5.86 -0.45 6.66
CA TYR A 86 5.65 -1.29 7.85
C TYR A 86 6.78 -2.31 8.07
N GLY A 87 7.89 -2.18 7.36
CA GLY A 87 8.94 -3.19 7.41
C GLY A 87 8.58 -4.51 6.74
N GLN A 88 7.60 -4.50 5.81
CA GLN A 88 7.09 -5.72 5.16
C GLN A 88 8.18 -6.48 4.41
N CYS A 89 9.11 -5.79 3.74
CA CYS A 89 10.21 -6.39 2.99
C CYS A 89 11.58 -6.31 3.69
N ILE A 90 11.60 -6.08 5.02
CA ILE A 90 12.82 -6.12 5.82
C ILE A 90 13.17 -7.56 6.18
N PRO A 91 14.39 -8.04 5.88
CA PRO A 91 14.81 -9.41 6.16
C PRO A 91 15.16 -9.60 7.63
N LEU A 92 14.16 -9.93 8.47
CA LEU A 92 14.34 -10.08 9.93
C LEU A 92 15.35 -11.17 10.31
N ALA A 93 15.47 -12.21 9.48
CA ALA A 93 16.33 -13.37 9.71
C ALA A 93 17.56 -13.41 8.78
N GLY A 94 17.93 -12.30 8.14
CA GLY A 94 19.00 -12.32 7.14
C GLY A 94 18.60 -13.10 5.88
N GLY A 95 19.50 -13.90 5.34
CA GLY A 95 19.26 -14.75 4.18
C GLY A 95 19.23 -13.98 2.86
N VAL A 96 18.33 -14.36 1.96
CA VAL A 96 18.24 -13.84 0.60
C VAL A 96 17.07 -12.85 0.49
N ILE A 97 17.34 -11.67 -0.10
CA ILE A 97 16.29 -10.88 -0.73
C ILE A 97 16.07 -11.39 -2.14
N LEU A 98 14.83 -11.80 -2.45
CA LEU A 98 14.40 -12.12 -3.79
C LEU A 98 13.74 -10.87 -4.41
N ASP A 99 14.51 -10.14 -5.22
CA ASP A 99 14.09 -8.91 -5.88
C ASP A 99 13.44 -9.24 -7.23
N LEU A 100 12.12 -9.17 -7.28
CA LEU A 100 11.31 -9.50 -8.46
C LEU A 100 11.19 -8.35 -9.46
N SER A 101 11.89 -7.24 -9.29
CA SER A 101 11.76 -6.04 -10.14
C SER A 101 12.13 -6.26 -11.61
N ARG A 102 12.88 -7.34 -11.93
CA ARG A 102 13.22 -7.73 -13.30
C ARG A 102 12.09 -8.49 -14.02
N MET A 103 11.15 -9.07 -13.29
CA MET A 103 9.95 -9.70 -13.85
C MET A 103 8.86 -8.63 -13.97
N ASN A 104 8.91 -7.83 -15.04
CA ASN A 104 8.14 -6.58 -15.14
C ASN A 104 7.28 -6.44 -16.41
N GLY A 105 7.03 -7.54 -17.11
CA GLY A 105 6.26 -7.59 -18.34
C GLY A 105 4.75 -7.45 -18.12
N VAL A 106 4.06 -6.84 -19.10
CA VAL A 106 2.62 -7.01 -19.31
C VAL A 106 2.45 -8.10 -20.35
N LYS A 107 1.99 -9.28 -19.94
CA LYS A 107 1.93 -10.47 -20.81
C LYS A 107 0.81 -10.38 -21.85
N TRP A 108 -0.37 -9.93 -21.40
CA TRP A 108 -1.52 -9.66 -22.28
C TRP A 108 -2.49 -8.68 -21.64
N VAL A 109 -3.27 -8.01 -22.50
CA VAL A 109 -4.42 -7.18 -22.12
C VAL A 109 -5.64 -7.70 -22.89
N ARG A 110 -6.75 -7.88 -22.18
CA ARG A 110 -8.06 -8.26 -22.73
C ARG A 110 -9.11 -7.29 -22.19
N PRO A 111 -10.32 -7.21 -22.76
CA PRO A 111 -11.37 -6.34 -22.25
C PRO A 111 -11.59 -6.54 -20.74
N GLY A 112 -11.30 -5.48 -19.96
CA GLY A 112 -11.46 -5.47 -18.50
C GLY A 112 -10.43 -6.24 -17.69
N MET A 113 -9.36 -6.80 -18.30
CA MET A 113 -8.35 -7.60 -17.61
C MET A 113 -6.95 -7.42 -18.20
N ALA A 114 -5.92 -7.60 -17.36
CA ALA A 114 -4.53 -7.75 -17.79
C ALA A 114 -3.83 -8.88 -17.02
N CYS A 115 -2.89 -9.55 -17.68
CA CYS A 115 -1.95 -10.45 -17.05
C CYS A 115 -0.58 -9.78 -16.99
N VAL A 116 0.01 -9.74 -15.80
CA VAL A 116 1.23 -8.98 -15.53
C VAL A 116 2.18 -9.77 -14.65
N GLU A 117 3.46 -9.48 -14.77
CA GLU A 117 4.49 -9.99 -13.88
C GLU A 117 4.59 -9.13 -12.60
N PRO A 118 5.03 -9.69 -11.46
CA PRO A 118 4.95 -9.05 -10.15
C PRO A 118 5.79 -7.78 -10.01
N GLY A 119 6.88 -7.66 -10.77
CA GLY A 119 7.75 -6.49 -10.82
C GLY A 119 7.26 -5.38 -11.74
N ALA A 120 6.15 -5.56 -12.47
CA ALA A 120 5.58 -4.51 -13.31
C ALA A 120 5.16 -3.31 -12.46
N LYS A 121 5.67 -2.12 -12.81
CA LYS A 121 5.27 -0.87 -12.14
C LYS A 121 3.84 -0.50 -12.54
N LEU A 122 3.07 0.01 -11.59
CA LEU A 122 1.66 0.36 -11.83
C LEU A 122 1.50 1.36 -12.97
N ALA A 123 2.32 2.41 -13.01
CA ALA A 123 2.32 3.38 -14.12
C ALA A 123 2.72 2.75 -15.47
N ALA A 124 3.58 1.72 -15.47
CA ALA A 124 3.95 1.03 -16.71
C ALA A 124 2.81 0.14 -17.23
N ILE A 125 2.01 -0.45 -16.34
CA ILE A 125 0.80 -1.19 -16.71
C ILE A 125 -0.19 -0.24 -17.39
N ASP A 126 -0.50 0.91 -16.77
CA ASP A 126 -1.41 1.91 -17.35
C ASP A 126 -0.91 2.47 -18.69
N LYS A 127 0.40 2.61 -18.87
CA LYS A 127 0.98 3.03 -20.15
C LYS A 127 0.62 2.07 -21.28
N VAL A 128 0.42 0.78 -20.98
CA VAL A 128 0.02 -0.26 -21.97
C VAL A 128 -1.49 -0.36 -22.09
N THR A 129 -2.24 -0.21 -20.98
CA THR A 129 -3.69 -0.47 -20.96
C THR A 129 -4.53 0.73 -21.35
N ARG A 130 -4.14 1.97 -20.98
CA ARG A 130 -4.92 3.19 -21.28
C ARG A 130 -5.12 3.47 -22.77
N PRO A 131 -4.15 3.25 -23.69
CA PRO A 131 -4.40 3.36 -25.12
C PRO A 131 -5.47 2.40 -25.66
N GLN A 132 -5.78 1.33 -24.90
CA GLN A 132 -6.81 0.33 -25.22
C GLN A 132 -8.15 0.63 -24.54
N GLY A 133 -8.29 1.79 -23.88
CA GLY A 133 -9.50 2.20 -23.16
C GLY A 133 -9.62 1.63 -21.74
N TRP A 134 -8.56 1.05 -21.18
CA TRP A 134 -8.55 0.43 -19.86
C TRP A 134 -7.51 1.05 -18.94
N GLU A 135 -7.77 1.04 -17.64
CA GLU A 135 -6.80 1.46 -16.63
C GLU A 135 -6.83 0.54 -15.41
N ILE A 136 -5.77 0.54 -14.62
CA ILE A 136 -5.78 -0.14 -13.32
C ILE A 136 -6.83 0.49 -12.40
N ARG A 137 -7.55 -0.38 -11.66
CA ARG A 137 -8.64 0.05 -10.78
C ARG A 137 -8.17 0.92 -9.65
N MET A 138 -7.05 0.54 -9.00
CA MET A 138 -6.51 1.27 -7.87
C MET A 138 -4.99 1.20 -7.80
N TYR A 139 -4.39 2.20 -7.15
CA TYR A 139 -2.95 2.29 -6.95
C TYR A 139 -2.61 3.11 -5.69
N PRO A 140 -1.45 2.83 -5.03
CA PRO A 140 -0.97 3.64 -3.92
C PRO A 140 -0.42 4.98 -4.42
N SER A 141 -0.21 5.95 -3.53
CA SER A 141 0.44 7.23 -3.88
C SER A 141 1.81 7.05 -4.56
N THR A 142 2.48 5.92 -4.34
CA THR A 142 3.72 5.50 -5.03
C THR A 142 3.50 4.95 -6.44
N TYR A 143 2.43 5.33 -7.14
CA TYR A 143 2.02 4.85 -8.47
C TYR A 143 3.16 4.70 -9.49
N ARG A 144 4.08 5.67 -9.54
CA ARG A 144 5.20 5.66 -10.51
C ARG A 144 6.29 4.65 -10.16
N THR A 145 6.39 4.22 -8.92
CA THR A 145 7.50 3.39 -8.42
C THR A 145 7.07 2.02 -7.92
N ALA A 146 5.90 1.92 -7.29
CA ALA A 146 5.39 0.66 -6.75
C ALA A 146 5.19 -0.40 -7.84
N THR A 147 5.50 -1.65 -7.49
CA THR A 147 5.23 -2.82 -8.34
C THR A 147 3.90 -3.46 -7.97
N ILE A 148 3.23 -4.07 -8.94
CA ILE A 148 1.93 -4.71 -8.72
C ILE A 148 2.00 -5.85 -7.69
N GLY A 149 3.04 -6.69 -7.74
CA GLY A 149 3.23 -7.77 -6.77
C GLY A 149 3.45 -7.24 -5.36
N GLY A 150 4.22 -6.14 -5.21
CA GLY A 150 4.39 -5.47 -3.91
C GLY A 150 3.10 -4.85 -3.40
N PHE A 151 2.30 -4.26 -4.28
CA PHE A 151 1.01 -3.67 -3.91
C PHE A 151 0.00 -4.74 -3.46
N ILE A 152 -0.12 -5.86 -4.18
CA ILE A 152 -0.98 -6.99 -3.78
C ILE A 152 -0.46 -7.64 -2.49
N GLY A 153 0.86 -7.83 -2.36
CA GLY A 153 1.46 -8.48 -1.20
C GLY A 153 1.37 -7.69 0.11
N GLY A 154 1.32 -6.36 0.05
CA GLY A 154 1.43 -5.52 1.24
C GLY A 154 0.48 -4.33 1.33
N GLY A 155 -0.24 -3.99 0.27
CA GLY A 155 -1.20 -2.88 0.26
C GLY A 155 -2.60 -3.28 0.69
N SER A 156 -3.40 -2.29 1.06
CA SER A 156 -4.82 -2.47 1.43
C SER A 156 -5.76 -1.79 0.43
N GLY A 157 -5.38 -0.63 -0.06
CA GLY A 157 -6.14 0.20 -0.99
C GLY A 157 -5.30 1.39 -1.47
N GLY A 158 -5.94 2.35 -2.09
CA GLY A 158 -5.30 3.54 -2.65
C GLY A 158 -6.25 4.38 -3.48
N VAL A 159 -5.71 5.21 -4.33
CA VAL A 159 -6.46 5.96 -5.35
C VAL A 159 -7.28 4.98 -6.19
N GLY A 160 -8.58 5.18 -6.27
CA GLY A 160 -9.55 4.27 -6.90
C GLY A 160 -10.36 3.44 -5.90
N SER A 161 -9.97 3.38 -4.62
CA SER A 161 -10.70 2.63 -3.60
C SER A 161 -12.11 3.17 -3.33
N ILE A 162 -12.37 4.44 -3.62
CA ILE A 162 -13.73 5.02 -3.54
C ILE A 162 -14.71 4.35 -4.51
N THR A 163 -14.21 3.84 -5.65
CA THR A 163 -15.03 3.16 -6.65
C THR A 163 -14.98 1.63 -6.49
N TYR A 164 -13.79 1.08 -6.26
CA TYR A 164 -13.55 -0.37 -6.36
C TYR A 164 -13.31 -1.06 -5.02
N GLY A 165 -13.39 -0.34 -3.90
CA GLY A 165 -13.17 -0.91 -2.57
C GLY A 165 -11.70 -1.16 -2.25
N GLN A 166 -11.45 -2.16 -1.42
CA GLN A 166 -10.10 -2.57 -1.01
C GLN A 166 -9.52 -3.64 -1.92
N LEU A 167 -8.20 -3.81 -1.91
CA LEU A 167 -7.52 -4.87 -2.69
C LEU A 167 -8.01 -6.28 -2.36
N ARG A 168 -8.40 -6.53 -1.10
CA ARG A 168 -8.94 -7.82 -0.67
C ARG A 168 -10.43 -8.01 -0.97
N ASP A 169 -11.13 -7.00 -1.48
CA ASP A 169 -12.52 -7.19 -1.89
C ASP A 169 -12.58 -8.09 -3.12
N ARG A 170 -13.62 -8.94 -3.16
CA ARG A 170 -13.80 -9.92 -4.24
C ARG A 170 -13.82 -9.22 -5.60
N GLY A 171 -13.10 -9.80 -6.54
CA GLY A 171 -13.01 -9.29 -7.90
C GLY A 171 -11.93 -8.24 -8.14
N ASN A 172 -11.14 -7.84 -7.12
CA ASN A 172 -9.99 -6.94 -7.32
C ASN A 172 -8.66 -7.67 -7.60
N LEU A 173 -8.65 -9.00 -7.51
CA LEU A 173 -7.59 -9.89 -7.97
C LEU A 173 -8.27 -11.15 -8.50
N GLN A 174 -7.98 -11.56 -9.74
CA GLN A 174 -8.67 -12.65 -10.41
C GLN A 174 -7.92 -13.97 -10.30
N ALA A 175 -6.61 -13.91 -10.51
CA ALA A 175 -5.74 -15.07 -10.39
C ALA A 175 -4.32 -14.66 -10.04
N VAL A 176 -3.59 -15.58 -9.43
CA VAL A 176 -2.14 -15.47 -9.20
C VAL A 176 -1.49 -16.82 -9.44
N ARG A 177 -0.28 -16.79 -9.99
CA ARG A 177 0.63 -17.94 -9.99
C ARG A 177 1.66 -17.71 -8.90
N VAL A 178 1.94 -18.74 -8.13
CA VAL A 178 2.91 -18.70 -7.04
C VAL A 178 3.85 -19.89 -7.08
N VAL A 179 5.10 -19.66 -6.76
CA VAL A 179 6.12 -20.69 -6.53
C VAL A 179 6.15 -20.99 -5.02
N THR A 180 6.12 -22.29 -4.67
CA THR A 180 6.17 -22.78 -3.29
C THR A 180 7.60 -22.93 -2.78
N LEU A 181 7.79 -23.05 -1.46
CA LEU A 181 9.05 -23.38 -0.78
C LEU A 181 8.91 -24.72 -0.02
N GLU A 182 8.48 -25.74 -0.74
CA GLU A 182 8.41 -27.15 -0.29
C GLU A 182 9.73 -27.87 -0.65
N ASP A 183 9.90 -29.13 -0.26
CA ASP A 183 11.08 -29.95 -0.64
C ASP A 183 11.25 -30.04 -2.16
N GLU A 184 10.15 -30.16 -2.89
CA GLU A 184 10.06 -30.04 -4.33
C GLU A 184 9.22 -28.81 -4.68
N PRO A 185 9.82 -27.62 -4.84
CA PRO A 185 9.08 -26.42 -5.17
C PRO A 185 8.31 -26.57 -6.48
N ARG A 186 7.10 -26.09 -6.50
CA ARG A 186 6.19 -26.19 -7.65
C ARG A 186 5.45 -24.89 -7.89
N ILE A 187 4.88 -24.76 -9.06
CA ILE A 187 4.04 -23.63 -9.44
C ILE A 187 2.59 -24.04 -9.20
N ILE A 188 1.83 -23.22 -8.50
CA ILE A 188 0.40 -23.36 -8.31
C ILE A 188 -0.33 -22.12 -8.79
N GLU A 189 -1.54 -22.29 -9.28
CA GLU A 189 -2.41 -21.19 -9.70
C GLU A 189 -3.59 -21.11 -8.72
N LEU A 190 -3.85 -19.91 -8.21
CA LEU A 190 -4.96 -19.61 -7.31
C LEU A 190 -5.94 -18.69 -8.06
N ARG A 191 -7.24 -19.00 -7.98
CA ARG A 191 -8.32 -18.24 -8.63
C ARG A 191 -9.47 -17.96 -7.67
N GLY A 192 -10.26 -16.95 -7.98
CA GLY A 192 -11.44 -16.60 -7.19
C GLY A 192 -11.08 -16.29 -5.74
N ASP A 193 -11.73 -16.95 -4.78
CA ASP A 193 -11.49 -16.72 -3.35
C ASP A 193 -10.11 -17.22 -2.87
N GLU A 194 -9.49 -18.16 -3.58
CA GLU A 194 -8.18 -18.70 -3.21
C GLU A 194 -7.06 -17.64 -3.30
N VAL A 195 -7.21 -16.59 -4.13
CA VAL A 195 -6.23 -15.50 -4.22
C VAL A 195 -6.02 -14.80 -2.88
N GLN A 196 -7.00 -14.86 -1.97
CA GLN A 196 -6.92 -14.25 -0.65
C GLN A 196 -5.86 -14.92 0.25
N GLN A 197 -5.42 -16.12 -0.08
CA GLN A 197 -4.37 -16.84 0.63
C GLN A 197 -3.01 -16.13 0.52
N VAL A 198 -2.80 -15.34 -0.54
CA VAL A 198 -1.55 -14.58 -0.79
C VAL A 198 -1.74 -13.07 -0.80
N ASN A 199 -2.98 -12.60 -0.94
CA ASN A 199 -3.32 -11.18 -0.97
C ASN A 199 -3.15 -10.56 0.42
N HIS A 200 -2.35 -9.49 0.53
CA HIS A 200 -2.00 -8.84 1.79
C HIS A 200 -1.42 -9.83 2.83
N ALA A 201 -0.48 -10.66 2.39
CA ALA A 201 0.20 -11.65 3.23
C ALA A 201 1.69 -11.34 3.47
N TYR A 202 2.16 -10.13 3.16
CA TYR A 202 3.54 -9.65 3.32
C TYR A 202 4.60 -10.61 2.70
N GLY A 203 4.24 -11.32 1.62
CA GLY A 203 5.15 -12.27 0.98
C GLY A 203 5.49 -13.50 1.83
N THR A 204 4.64 -13.88 2.78
CA THR A 204 4.84 -15.06 3.62
C THR A 204 4.27 -16.33 3.01
N ASN A 205 3.41 -16.23 1.99
CA ASN A 205 2.55 -17.31 1.50
C ASN A 205 2.78 -17.64 0.01
N GLY A 206 4.00 -18.04 -0.35
CA GLY A 206 4.37 -18.31 -1.73
C GLY A 206 4.96 -17.06 -2.44
N ILE A 207 5.70 -17.30 -3.49
CA ILE A 207 6.36 -16.27 -4.30
C ILE A 207 5.49 -16.00 -5.52
N ILE A 208 4.84 -14.83 -5.58
CA ILE A 208 4.00 -14.45 -6.73
C ILE A 208 4.87 -14.24 -7.96
N THR A 209 4.55 -14.91 -9.07
CA THR A 209 5.26 -14.84 -10.35
C THR A 209 4.39 -14.28 -11.49
N GLU A 210 3.07 -14.30 -11.35
CA GLU A 210 2.14 -13.77 -12.34
C GLU A 210 0.81 -13.38 -11.66
N LEU A 211 0.16 -12.33 -12.17
CA LEU A 211 -1.12 -11.85 -11.67
C LEU A 211 -2.08 -11.56 -12.83
N GLU A 212 -3.33 -12.03 -12.72
CA GLU A 212 -4.44 -11.56 -13.54
C GLU A 212 -5.21 -10.50 -12.75
N ILE A 213 -5.12 -9.24 -13.19
CA ILE A 213 -5.74 -8.11 -12.51
C ILE A 213 -6.93 -7.58 -13.31
N PRO A 214 -8.03 -7.18 -12.65
CA PRO A 214 -9.14 -6.51 -13.32
C PRO A 214 -8.76 -5.07 -13.64
N LEU A 215 -9.25 -4.59 -14.77
CA LEU A 215 -9.12 -3.20 -15.21
C LEU A 215 -10.47 -2.49 -15.11
N GLY A 216 -10.44 -1.17 -15.00
CA GLY A 216 -11.59 -0.29 -15.15
C GLY A 216 -11.55 0.45 -16.49
N PRO A 217 -12.65 1.11 -16.90
CA PRO A 217 -12.64 2.04 -18.04
C PRO A 217 -11.64 3.17 -17.78
N ALA A 218 -10.85 3.53 -18.79
CA ALA A 218 -9.92 4.64 -18.72
C ALA A 218 -10.67 5.97 -18.94
N TYR A 219 -11.05 6.61 -17.83
CA TYR A 219 -11.68 7.93 -17.89
C TYR A 219 -10.65 9.06 -18.09
N PRO A 220 -11.08 10.19 -18.73
CA PRO A 220 -10.31 11.42 -18.73
C PRO A 220 -10.42 12.09 -17.36
N TRP A 221 -9.39 11.92 -16.52
CA TRP A 221 -9.35 12.43 -15.15
C TRP A 221 -8.83 13.85 -15.08
N ALA A 222 -9.67 14.78 -14.60
CA ALA A 222 -9.22 16.10 -14.16
C ALA A 222 -8.73 16.02 -12.71
N GLU A 223 -7.62 16.69 -12.43
CA GLU A 223 -7.13 16.89 -11.06
C GLU A 223 -7.59 18.26 -10.56
N VAL A 224 -8.22 18.30 -9.38
CA VAL A 224 -8.85 19.52 -8.83
C VAL A 224 -8.45 19.70 -7.37
N ILE A 225 -8.11 20.95 -6.96
CA ILE A 225 -8.00 21.35 -5.56
C ILE A 225 -9.20 22.25 -5.24
N VAL A 226 -9.90 21.92 -4.16
CA VAL A 226 -10.94 22.73 -3.57
C VAL A 226 -10.51 23.12 -2.16
N THR A 227 -10.62 24.39 -1.81
CA THR A 227 -10.27 24.89 -0.47
C THR A 227 -11.51 25.31 0.29
N PHE A 228 -11.44 25.28 1.63
CA PHE A 228 -12.49 25.57 2.58
C PHE A 228 -11.92 26.31 3.78
N ASP A 229 -12.73 27.16 4.40
CA ASP A 229 -12.38 27.92 5.61
C ASP A 229 -12.58 27.10 6.90
N ASP A 230 -13.42 26.03 6.83
CA ASP A 230 -13.75 25.15 7.95
C ASP A 230 -13.53 23.68 7.60
N PHE A 231 -12.89 22.93 8.52
CA PHE A 231 -12.59 21.52 8.30
C PHE A 231 -13.84 20.64 8.20
N MET A 232 -14.84 20.87 9.04
CA MET A 232 -16.04 20.02 9.00
C MET A 232 -16.87 20.26 7.75
N THR A 233 -16.80 21.47 7.19
CA THR A 233 -17.37 21.77 5.86
C THR A 233 -16.63 20.99 4.76
N ALA A 234 -15.30 20.97 4.78
CA ALA A 234 -14.50 20.16 3.86
C ALA A 234 -14.79 18.65 4.01
N ALA A 235 -14.87 18.16 5.24
CA ALA A 235 -15.18 16.76 5.52
C ALA A 235 -16.59 16.36 5.04
N ARG A 236 -17.61 17.20 5.28
CA ARG A 236 -18.97 17.01 4.76
C ARG A 236 -19.01 17.02 3.23
N PHE A 237 -18.29 17.96 2.60
CA PHE A 237 -18.13 17.94 1.14
C PHE A 237 -17.56 16.60 0.66
N GLY A 238 -16.50 16.10 1.29
CA GLY A 238 -15.91 14.80 0.97
C GLY A 238 -16.91 13.65 1.10
N GLN A 239 -17.73 13.62 2.15
CA GLN A 239 -18.76 12.58 2.35
C GLN A 239 -19.87 12.68 1.30
N VAL A 240 -20.42 13.88 1.06
CA VAL A 240 -21.46 14.08 0.03
C VAL A 240 -20.96 13.72 -1.35
N LEU A 241 -19.75 14.15 -1.72
CA LEU A 241 -19.14 13.76 -2.99
C LEU A 241 -18.94 12.24 -3.08
N SER A 242 -18.51 11.60 -2.00
CA SER A 242 -18.29 10.15 -1.98
C SER A 242 -19.57 9.35 -2.13
N ASP A 243 -20.68 9.82 -1.54
CA ASP A 243 -22.02 9.21 -1.66
C ASP A 243 -22.71 9.52 -3.00
N SER A 244 -22.25 10.54 -3.74
CA SER A 244 -22.80 10.93 -5.05
C SER A 244 -22.32 10.00 -6.15
N ASP A 245 -22.86 8.77 -6.23
CA ASP A 245 -22.41 7.74 -7.20
C ASP A 245 -22.57 8.14 -8.68
N GLY A 246 -23.44 9.10 -8.98
CA GLY A 246 -23.59 9.68 -10.32
C GLY A 246 -22.39 10.53 -10.77
N LEU A 247 -21.56 11.01 -9.84
CA LEU A 247 -20.33 11.72 -10.13
C LEU A 247 -19.16 10.72 -10.22
N ILE A 248 -18.54 10.61 -11.39
CA ILE A 248 -17.42 9.69 -11.61
C ILE A 248 -16.16 10.31 -11.00
N LYS A 249 -15.65 9.68 -9.93
CA LYS A 249 -14.48 10.13 -9.17
C LYS A 249 -13.53 8.96 -8.89
N LYS A 250 -12.24 9.25 -8.76
CA LYS A 250 -11.19 8.24 -8.47
C LYS A 250 -10.44 8.54 -7.17
N LEU A 251 -10.39 9.79 -6.75
CA LEU A 251 -9.71 10.26 -5.54
C LEU A 251 -10.56 11.32 -4.84
N ILE A 252 -10.70 11.17 -3.54
CA ILE A 252 -11.22 12.18 -2.62
C ILE A 252 -10.31 12.14 -1.39
N SER A 253 -9.50 13.19 -1.21
CA SER A 253 -8.53 13.29 -0.11
C SER A 253 -8.71 14.66 0.55
N ILE A 254 -9.08 14.69 1.83
CA ILE A 254 -9.39 15.90 2.59
C ILE A 254 -8.31 16.14 3.65
N HIS A 255 -7.74 17.33 3.67
CA HIS A 255 -6.65 17.69 4.55
C HIS A 255 -7.06 18.87 5.45
N ALA A 256 -7.06 18.64 6.76
CA ALA A 256 -7.23 19.73 7.72
C ALA A 256 -5.98 20.64 7.78
N ALA A 257 -6.15 21.93 8.01
CA ALA A 257 -5.03 22.76 8.41
C ALA A 257 -4.34 22.18 9.68
N PRO A 258 -3.00 22.21 9.80
CA PRO A 258 -2.04 22.85 8.91
C PRO A 258 -1.49 21.95 7.78
N ILE A 259 -2.04 20.75 7.52
CA ILE A 259 -1.47 19.77 6.56
C ILE A 259 -1.22 20.37 5.17
N PRO A 260 -2.12 21.20 4.57
CA PRO A 260 -1.85 21.81 3.27
C PRO A 260 -0.54 22.63 3.21
N SER A 261 -0.09 23.19 4.33
CA SER A 261 1.17 23.95 4.39
C SER A 261 2.42 23.09 4.16
N TYR A 262 2.33 21.78 4.32
CA TYR A 262 3.44 20.85 4.05
C TYR A 262 3.62 20.52 2.56
N PHE A 263 2.70 20.91 1.70
CA PHE A 263 2.72 20.59 0.27
C PHE A 263 3.43 21.68 -0.55
N ALA A 264 4.75 21.77 -0.44
CA ALA A 264 5.55 22.85 -1.02
C ALA A 264 5.24 23.12 -2.51
N ALA A 265 5.06 22.08 -3.34
CA ALA A 265 4.77 22.24 -4.76
C ALA A 265 3.33 22.72 -5.06
N LEU A 266 2.42 22.66 -4.08
CA LEU A 266 1.03 23.08 -4.22
C LEU A 266 0.75 24.44 -3.56
N GLN A 267 1.73 25.07 -2.88
CA GLN A 267 1.55 26.33 -2.18
C GLN A 267 0.90 27.45 -3.01
N PRO A 268 1.18 27.59 -4.33
CA PRO A 268 0.50 28.62 -5.13
C PRO A 268 -1.03 28.47 -5.19
N TYR A 269 -1.56 27.31 -4.83
CA TYR A 269 -2.99 26.96 -4.92
C TYR A 269 -3.64 26.75 -3.55
N LEU A 270 -2.87 26.89 -2.47
CA LEU A 270 -3.30 26.60 -1.10
C LEU A 270 -3.17 27.88 -0.24
N PRO A 271 -4.26 28.66 -0.07
CA PRO A 271 -4.26 29.81 0.84
C PRO A 271 -3.79 29.44 2.25
N GLU A 272 -3.18 30.39 2.94
CA GLU A 272 -2.72 30.18 4.32
C GLU A 272 -3.89 29.80 5.25
N GLY A 273 -3.69 28.75 6.04
CA GLY A 273 -4.69 28.25 7.00
C GLY A 273 -5.87 27.50 6.38
N CYS A 274 -5.92 27.32 5.06
CA CYS A 274 -7.03 26.61 4.43
C CYS A 274 -7.06 25.12 4.78
N HIS A 275 -8.28 24.55 4.72
CA HIS A 275 -8.49 23.12 4.59
C HIS A 275 -8.66 22.78 3.11
N ALA A 276 -8.13 21.64 2.65
CA ALA A 276 -8.06 21.35 1.23
C ALA A 276 -8.60 19.95 0.87
N ALA A 277 -9.32 19.88 -0.24
CA ALA A 277 -9.68 18.64 -0.92
C ALA A 277 -8.82 18.49 -2.18
N LEU A 278 -8.08 17.38 -2.29
CA LEU A 278 -7.35 16.97 -3.49
C LEU A 278 -8.14 15.86 -4.17
N LEU A 279 -8.52 16.07 -5.41
CA LEU A 279 -9.55 15.30 -6.08
C LEU A 279 -9.12 14.84 -7.48
N MET A 280 -9.64 13.66 -7.89
CA MET A 280 -9.65 13.23 -9.30
C MET A 280 -11.09 12.97 -9.70
N VAL A 281 -11.60 13.78 -10.63
CA VAL A 281 -12.98 13.73 -11.14
C VAL A 281 -12.93 13.54 -12.65
N ALA A 282 -13.76 12.66 -13.20
CA ALA A 282 -13.82 12.48 -14.64
C ALA A 282 -14.41 13.73 -15.33
N GLU A 283 -13.83 14.14 -16.47
CA GLU A 283 -14.26 15.34 -17.19
C GLU A 283 -15.78 15.40 -17.48
N PRO A 284 -16.46 14.28 -17.82
CA PRO A 284 -17.92 14.30 -18.01
C PRO A 284 -18.72 14.67 -16.75
N SER A 285 -18.14 14.56 -15.56
CA SER A 285 -18.81 14.88 -14.28
C SER A 285 -18.49 16.29 -13.77
N LEU A 286 -17.64 17.06 -14.45
CA LEU A 286 -17.09 18.32 -13.91
C LEU A 286 -18.18 19.39 -13.68
N GLU A 287 -19.12 19.55 -14.58
CA GLU A 287 -20.18 20.57 -14.44
C GLU A 287 -21.02 20.35 -13.17
N LEU A 288 -21.47 19.12 -12.95
CA LEU A 288 -22.24 18.76 -11.75
C LEU A 288 -21.38 18.81 -10.49
N PHE A 289 -20.10 18.44 -10.61
CA PHE A 289 -19.14 18.55 -9.53
C PHE A 289 -18.89 20.02 -9.12
N GLU A 290 -18.72 20.93 -10.08
CA GLU A 290 -18.55 22.37 -9.80
C GLU A 290 -19.79 22.98 -9.13
N ALA A 291 -20.99 22.57 -9.53
CA ALA A 291 -22.21 22.98 -8.86
C ALA A 291 -22.25 22.49 -7.38
N LEU A 292 -21.84 21.23 -7.12
CA LEU A 292 -21.75 20.69 -5.76
C LEU A 292 -20.71 21.43 -4.91
N VAL A 293 -19.56 21.81 -5.49
CA VAL A 293 -18.54 22.61 -4.80
C VAL A 293 -19.12 23.95 -4.33
N GLN A 294 -19.85 24.65 -5.23
CA GLN A 294 -20.47 25.94 -4.90
C GLN A 294 -21.55 25.78 -3.83
N GLU A 295 -22.42 24.76 -3.95
CA GLU A 295 -23.48 24.49 -2.98
C GLU A 295 -22.94 24.25 -1.56
N LEU A 296 -21.79 23.57 -1.46
CA LEU A 296 -21.16 23.21 -0.19
C LEU A 296 -20.07 24.20 0.26
N GLY A 297 -20.00 25.38 -0.35
CA GLY A 297 -19.15 26.49 0.10
C GLY A 297 -17.64 26.31 -0.17
N GLY A 298 -17.28 25.45 -1.12
CA GLY A 298 -15.90 25.26 -1.53
C GLY A 298 -15.43 26.27 -2.59
N THR A 299 -14.12 26.49 -2.68
CA THR A 299 -13.48 27.33 -3.71
C THR A 299 -12.50 26.47 -4.51
N ILE A 300 -12.69 26.37 -5.84
CA ILE A 300 -11.74 25.71 -6.72
C ILE A 300 -10.53 26.62 -6.91
N THR A 301 -9.37 26.20 -6.44
CA THR A 301 -8.11 26.97 -6.53
C THR A 301 -7.14 26.40 -7.57
N TYR A 302 -7.33 25.16 -7.98
CA TYR A 302 -6.54 24.50 -9.02
C TYR A 302 -7.39 23.57 -9.86
N ARG A 303 -7.11 23.54 -11.17
CA ARG A 303 -7.67 22.57 -12.09
C ARG A 303 -6.65 22.20 -13.16
N LYS A 304 -6.45 20.90 -13.35
CA LYS A 304 -5.62 20.34 -14.41
C LYS A 304 -6.47 19.42 -15.28
N ALA A 305 -6.57 19.73 -16.56
CA ALA A 305 -7.36 18.93 -17.49
C ALA A 305 -6.73 17.54 -17.72
N ALA A 306 -7.55 16.57 -18.10
CA ALA A 306 -7.10 15.21 -18.40
C ALA A 306 -6.07 15.15 -19.54
N ALA A 307 -6.12 16.06 -20.50
CA ALA A 307 -5.14 16.18 -21.58
C ALA A 307 -3.70 16.45 -21.08
N ASP A 308 -3.56 16.99 -19.86
CA ASP A 308 -2.28 17.24 -19.21
C ASP A 308 -1.94 16.20 -18.14
N ALA A 309 -2.73 15.12 -18.06
CA ALA A 309 -2.49 14.02 -17.12
C ALA A 309 -1.08 13.43 -17.31
N GLY A 310 -0.41 13.16 -16.18
CA GLY A 310 0.97 12.64 -16.18
C GLY A 310 2.07 13.67 -16.43
N LYS A 311 1.73 14.92 -16.80
CA LYS A 311 2.70 16.03 -16.92
C LYS A 311 2.84 16.71 -15.56
N GLY A 312 4.08 17.01 -15.16
CA GLY A 312 4.37 17.73 -13.92
C GLY A 312 3.89 17.01 -12.66
N THR A 313 3.44 17.78 -11.68
CA THR A 313 2.92 17.32 -10.39
C THR A 313 1.58 16.61 -10.55
N MET A 314 1.43 15.45 -9.91
CA MET A 314 0.17 14.71 -9.81
C MET A 314 -0.39 14.87 -8.39
N LEU A 315 -1.67 15.24 -8.24
CA LEU A 315 -2.28 15.39 -6.91
C LEU A 315 -2.25 14.11 -6.08
N ALA A 316 -2.36 12.94 -6.72
CA ALA A 316 -2.24 11.65 -6.06
C ALA A 316 -0.90 11.45 -5.31
N GLU A 317 0.15 12.18 -5.68
CA GLU A 317 1.46 12.15 -5.00
C GLU A 317 1.48 12.96 -3.69
N PHE A 318 0.37 13.58 -3.28
CA PHE A 318 0.19 14.32 -2.02
C PHE A 318 -0.85 13.67 -1.10
N THR A 319 -1.41 12.55 -1.50
CA THR A 319 -2.51 11.86 -0.82
C THR A 319 -2.03 10.55 -0.21
N TRP A 320 -2.87 9.88 0.53
CA TRP A 320 -2.51 8.63 1.22
C TRP A 320 -1.22 8.80 2.03
N ASN A 321 -0.31 7.82 2.03
CA ASN A 321 0.93 7.90 2.80
C ASN A 321 1.93 8.95 2.31
N HIS A 322 1.77 9.51 1.11
CA HIS A 322 2.61 10.63 0.67
C HIS A 322 2.31 11.94 1.40
N THR A 323 1.11 12.12 1.93
CA THR A 323 0.85 13.22 2.91
C THR A 323 1.84 13.15 4.06
N THR A 324 2.05 11.97 4.63
CA THR A 324 3.05 11.74 5.69
C THR A 324 4.47 12.03 5.21
N LEU A 325 4.83 11.62 3.99
CA LEU A 325 6.15 11.89 3.41
C LEU A 325 6.42 13.40 3.30
N HIS A 326 5.47 14.17 2.73
CA HIS A 326 5.60 15.61 2.61
C HIS A 326 5.69 16.29 3.97
N ALA A 327 4.85 15.92 4.92
CA ALA A 327 4.86 16.47 6.26
C ALA A 327 6.19 16.17 6.98
N ARG A 328 6.70 14.95 6.90
CA ARG A 328 7.98 14.56 7.53
C ARG A 328 9.21 15.23 6.90
N ASN A 329 9.15 15.63 5.64
CA ASN A 329 10.20 16.42 5.01
C ASN A 329 10.31 17.83 5.64
N MET A 330 9.21 18.36 6.19
CA MET A 330 9.17 19.64 6.87
C MET A 330 9.35 19.50 8.40
N ASP A 331 8.80 18.43 8.99
CA ASP A 331 8.87 18.13 10.42
C ASP A 331 9.06 16.61 10.63
N SER A 332 10.31 16.21 10.86
CA SER A 332 10.68 14.80 11.04
C SER A 332 10.11 14.15 12.33
N SER A 333 9.59 14.94 13.27
CA SER A 333 8.94 14.46 14.50
C SER A 333 7.54 13.89 14.24
N LEU A 334 6.95 14.16 13.07
CA LEU A 334 5.65 13.65 12.70
C LEU A 334 5.71 12.15 12.38
N THR A 335 4.67 11.45 12.79
CA THR A 335 4.36 10.08 12.36
C THR A 335 2.89 10.04 11.92
N TYR A 336 2.30 8.85 11.79
CA TYR A 336 0.94 8.74 11.29
C TYR A 336 0.18 7.57 11.91
N LEU A 337 -1.14 7.58 11.77
CA LEU A 337 -2.02 6.44 12.05
C LEU A 337 -2.85 6.13 10.81
N GLN A 338 -3.39 4.92 10.77
CA GLN A 338 -4.38 4.51 9.76
C GLN A 338 -5.66 4.09 10.48
N THR A 339 -6.71 4.86 10.27
CA THR A 339 -7.98 4.68 10.99
C THR A 339 -9.11 4.54 10.00
N LEU A 340 -10.01 3.59 10.22
CA LEU A 340 -11.30 3.52 9.54
C LEU A 340 -12.37 4.05 10.49
N PHE A 341 -13.11 5.05 10.05
CA PHE A 341 -14.28 5.54 10.76
C PHE A 341 -15.54 4.80 10.27
N PRO A 342 -16.49 4.50 11.18
CA PRO A 342 -17.76 3.97 10.75
C PRO A 342 -18.48 4.98 9.82
N TYR A 343 -19.32 4.46 8.91
CA TYR A 343 -20.18 5.33 8.12
C TYR A 343 -21.12 6.10 9.05
N ASP A 344 -21.03 7.41 8.98
CA ASP A 344 -21.92 8.36 9.66
C ASP A 344 -22.03 9.63 8.79
N PRO A 345 -23.21 9.91 8.19
CA PRO A 345 -23.37 11.08 7.32
C PRO A 345 -23.21 12.41 8.09
N GLU A 346 -23.35 12.41 9.41
CA GLU A 346 -23.12 13.59 10.24
C GLU A 346 -21.67 13.75 10.69
N LEU A 347 -20.82 12.73 10.47
CA LEU A 347 -19.37 12.71 10.79
C LEU A 347 -19.06 13.02 12.27
N LYS A 348 -19.97 12.66 13.20
CA LYS A 348 -19.84 12.99 14.63
C LYS A 348 -18.55 12.52 15.26
N LEU A 349 -18.12 11.30 14.94
CA LEU A 349 -16.88 10.76 15.49
C LEU A 349 -15.64 11.50 14.93
N ILE A 350 -15.64 11.86 13.66
CA ILE A 350 -14.58 12.64 13.03
C ILE A 350 -14.51 14.04 13.67
N GLN A 351 -15.65 14.71 13.83
CA GLN A 351 -15.72 16.00 14.52
C GLN A 351 -15.17 15.90 15.94
N HIS A 352 -15.65 14.90 16.71
CA HIS A 352 -15.17 14.68 18.08
C HIS A 352 -13.65 14.47 18.14
N MET A 353 -13.06 13.67 17.21
CA MET A 353 -11.62 13.46 17.18
C MET A 353 -10.83 14.70 16.78
N TYR A 354 -11.34 15.45 15.81
CA TYR A 354 -10.74 16.71 15.37
C TYR A 354 -10.67 17.74 16.50
N GLU A 355 -11.81 17.91 17.24
CA GLU A 355 -11.90 18.83 18.37
C GLU A 355 -11.08 18.37 19.59
N HIS A 356 -11.05 17.04 19.85
CA HIS A 356 -10.35 16.48 21.02
C HIS A 356 -8.85 16.53 20.91
N PHE A 357 -8.28 16.21 19.74
CA PHE A 357 -6.84 16.10 19.57
C PHE A 357 -6.19 17.36 19.01
N GLY A 358 -6.94 18.20 18.29
CA GLY A 358 -6.37 19.39 17.64
C GLY A 358 -5.11 19.08 16.83
N ASP A 359 -4.05 19.84 17.05
CA ASP A 359 -2.78 19.70 16.34
C ASP A 359 -1.94 18.46 16.74
N GLU A 360 -2.31 17.76 17.81
CA GLU A 360 -1.61 16.52 18.19
C GLU A 360 -1.88 15.39 17.18
N VAL A 361 -3.15 15.32 16.67
CA VAL A 361 -3.55 14.34 15.66
C VAL A 361 -4.29 15.07 14.53
N MET A 362 -3.54 15.52 13.54
CA MET A 362 -4.06 16.31 12.43
C MET A 362 -4.86 15.41 11.45
N MET A 363 -6.07 15.84 11.11
CA MET A 363 -6.99 15.07 10.27
C MET A 363 -6.60 15.12 8.80
N HIS A 364 -6.41 13.92 8.23
CA HIS A 364 -6.31 13.64 6.81
C HIS A 364 -7.26 12.50 6.49
N LEU A 365 -8.30 12.78 5.70
CA LEU A 365 -9.32 11.80 5.33
C LEU A 365 -9.13 11.36 3.88
N GLU A 366 -9.18 10.06 3.67
CA GLU A 366 -9.33 9.42 2.36
C GLU A 366 -10.68 8.70 2.35
N TYR A 367 -11.33 8.64 1.20
CA TYR A 367 -12.61 7.94 1.10
C TYR A 367 -12.45 6.64 0.32
N LEU A 368 -13.03 5.57 0.85
CA LEU A 368 -13.02 4.26 0.21
C LEU A 368 -14.42 3.61 0.33
N ARG A 369 -14.67 2.65 -0.53
CA ARG A 369 -15.89 1.85 -0.47
C ARG A 369 -15.65 0.60 0.36
N MET A 370 -16.53 0.38 1.35
CA MET A 370 -16.51 -0.82 2.18
C MET A 370 -17.96 -1.30 2.38
N ASN A 371 -18.23 -2.57 2.11
CA ASN A 371 -19.57 -3.15 2.22
C ASN A 371 -20.62 -2.30 1.46
N SER A 372 -20.28 -1.84 0.27
CA SER A 372 -21.08 -1.00 -0.62
C SER A 372 -21.31 0.45 -0.15
N MET A 373 -20.83 0.85 1.02
CA MET A 373 -20.90 2.23 1.51
C MET A 373 -19.58 2.98 1.33
N ALA A 374 -19.64 4.25 1.04
CA ALA A 374 -18.48 5.13 1.07
C ALA A 374 -18.14 5.52 2.50
N VAL A 375 -17.00 5.13 3.00
CA VAL A 375 -16.55 5.39 4.37
C VAL A 375 -15.27 6.20 4.39
N PRO A 376 -15.11 7.12 5.37
CA PRO A 376 -13.87 7.84 5.55
C PRO A 376 -12.81 6.93 6.20
N ALA A 377 -11.66 6.83 5.55
CA ALA A 377 -10.44 6.29 6.11
C ALA A 377 -9.49 7.45 6.40
N ALA A 378 -8.92 7.51 7.57
CA ALA A 378 -7.99 8.58 7.90
C ALA A 378 -6.54 8.07 7.93
N LEU A 379 -5.64 8.85 7.36
CA LEU A 379 -4.21 8.71 7.53
C LEU A 379 -3.70 9.93 8.31
N GLN A 380 -4.14 10.03 9.59
CA GLN A 380 -3.85 11.17 10.45
C GLN A 380 -2.33 11.34 10.61
N LEU A 381 -1.88 12.58 10.60
CA LEU A 381 -0.53 12.92 11.05
C LEU A 381 -0.53 13.09 12.57
N VAL A 382 0.46 12.49 13.24
CA VAL A 382 0.56 12.51 14.70
C VAL A 382 1.89 13.17 15.10
N ARG A 383 1.85 14.15 16.00
CA ARG A 383 3.04 14.66 16.67
C ARG A 383 3.50 13.64 17.70
N PHE A 384 4.52 12.90 17.33
CA PHE A 384 5.04 11.83 18.18
C PHE A 384 5.80 12.41 19.38
N THR A 385 5.45 11.97 20.56
CA THR A 385 6.16 12.29 21.81
C THR A 385 6.76 11.03 22.44
N THR A 386 5.94 10.05 22.78
CA THR A 386 6.37 8.75 23.33
C THR A 386 5.55 7.60 22.77
N ALA A 387 6.07 6.38 22.88
CA ALA A 387 5.35 5.17 22.49
C ALA A 387 4.05 4.98 23.30
N GLU A 388 4.08 5.31 24.60
CA GLU A 388 2.93 5.21 25.50
C GLU A 388 1.82 6.18 25.10
N ARG A 389 2.19 7.43 24.70
CA ARG A 389 1.21 8.41 24.21
C ARG A 389 0.58 7.97 22.93
N LEU A 390 1.37 7.50 21.96
CA LEU A 390 0.85 6.97 20.71
C LEU A 390 -0.12 5.81 20.95
N GLN A 391 0.23 4.88 21.84
CA GLN A 391 -0.64 3.78 22.20
C GLN A 391 -1.92 4.25 22.94
N ALA A 392 -1.85 5.33 23.72
CA ALA A 392 -3.02 5.93 24.36
C ALA A 392 -3.96 6.56 23.31
N ILE A 393 -3.42 7.21 22.28
CA ILE A 393 -4.20 7.75 21.15
C ILE A 393 -4.91 6.60 20.41
N ILE A 394 -4.20 5.52 20.09
CA ILE A 394 -4.79 4.34 19.42
C ILE A 394 -5.95 3.78 20.25
N ARG A 395 -5.73 3.52 21.55
CA ARG A 395 -6.81 3.01 22.44
C ARG A 395 -8.00 3.93 22.48
N TYR A 396 -7.78 5.23 22.61
CA TYR A 396 -8.87 6.21 22.64
C TYR A 396 -9.72 6.18 21.36
N LEU A 397 -9.08 6.13 20.18
CA LEU A 397 -9.77 5.99 18.89
C LEU A 397 -10.63 4.72 18.86
N GLU A 398 -10.08 3.59 19.32
CA GLU A 398 -10.77 2.30 19.32
C GLU A 398 -11.91 2.24 20.34
N GLU A 399 -11.75 2.78 21.53
CA GLU A 399 -12.78 2.90 22.56
C GLU A 399 -13.98 3.75 22.09
N LYS A 400 -13.75 4.70 21.18
CA LYS A 400 -14.78 5.53 20.58
C LYS A 400 -15.44 4.91 19.34
N GLY A 401 -14.96 3.73 18.90
CA GLY A 401 -15.57 2.96 17.81
C GLY A 401 -14.87 3.08 16.46
N ALA A 402 -13.73 3.74 16.37
CA ALA A 402 -12.88 3.70 15.18
C ALA A 402 -12.07 2.40 15.15
N PHE A 403 -11.74 1.93 13.93
CA PHE A 403 -10.80 0.80 13.76
C PHE A 403 -9.44 1.35 13.37
N VAL A 404 -8.39 1.06 14.14
CA VAL A 404 -7.03 1.50 13.85
C VAL A 404 -6.21 0.34 13.29
N ALA A 405 -5.86 0.39 11.99
CA ALA A 405 -4.83 -0.47 11.40
C ALA A 405 -3.46 0.08 11.82
N ASN A 406 -2.81 -0.55 12.80
CA ASN A 406 -1.61 0.00 13.41
C ASN A 406 -0.41 -0.04 12.44
N PRO A 407 0.11 1.11 11.97
CA PRO A 407 1.25 1.14 11.05
C PRO A 407 2.62 1.00 11.75
N HIS A 408 2.63 0.84 13.08
CA HIS A 408 3.83 0.79 13.92
C HIS A 408 4.21 -0.64 14.30
N THR A 409 3.84 -1.61 13.45
CA THR A 409 4.21 -3.02 13.62
C THR A 409 4.52 -3.64 12.27
N TYR A 410 5.46 -4.57 12.25
CA TYR A 410 5.75 -5.40 11.07
C TYR A 410 5.01 -6.74 11.09
N ILE A 411 4.20 -6.99 12.11
CA ILE A 411 3.37 -8.20 12.21
C ILE A 411 2.10 -8.02 11.39
N LEU A 412 1.87 -8.93 10.47
CA LEU A 412 0.77 -8.89 9.50
C LEU A 412 -0.61 -8.70 10.15
N GLU A 413 -0.90 -9.49 11.15
CA GLU A 413 -2.20 -9.46 11.84
C GLU A 413 -2.38 -8.18 12.64
N ASP A 414 -1.34 -7.70 13.32
CA ASP A 414 -1.41 -6.54 14.21
C ASP A 414 -1.53 -5.22 13.42
N GLY A 415 -0.87 -5.13 12.27
CA GLY A 415 -0.94 -4.00 11.36
C GLY A 415 -2.17 -4.00 10.45
N GLY A 416 -2.81 -5.16 10.29
CA GLY A 416 -3.92 -5.37 9.37
C GLY A 416 -5.28 -5.50 10.07
N ARG A 417 -5.86 -6.69 9.99
CA ARG A 417 -7.23 -6.96 10.46
C ARG A 417 -7.35 -7.21 11.97
N LYS A 418 -6.25 -7.27 12.70
CA LYS A 418 -6.14 -7.61 14.14
C LYS A 418 -6.65 -9.02 14.51
N VAL A 419 -6.86 -9.87 13.51
CA VAL A 419 -7.27 -11.27 13.67
C VAL A 419 -6.34 -12.17 12.85
N ILE A 420 -6.13 -13.38 13.36
CA ILE A 420 -5.39 -14.41 12.62
C ILE A 420 -6.28 -14.95 11.50
N ASP A 421 -5.82 -14.82 10.26
CA ASP A 421 -6.44 -15.42 9.10
C ASP A 421 -6.01 -16.91 9.04
N THR A 422 -6.84 -17.80 9.57
CA THR A 422 -6.53 -19.23 9.65
C THR A 422 -6.35 -19.88 8.27
N ALA A 423 -7.00 -19.36 7.23
CA ALA A 423 -6.83 -19.84 5.84
C ALA A 423 -5.44 -19.47 5.31
N GLN A 424 -4.94 -18.26 5.60
CA GLN A 424 -3.56 -17.88 5.25
C GLN A 424 -2.53 -18.70 6.02
N VAL A 425 -2.74 -18.98 7.32
CA VAL A 425 -1.84 -19.83 8.12
C VAL A 425 -1.81 -21.27 7.59
N ALA A 426 -2.97 -21.84 7.28
CA ALA A 426 -3.07 -23.19 6.71
C ALA A 426 -2.40 -23.26 5.33
N PHE A 427 -2.56 -22.24 4.51
CA PHE A 427 -1.92 -22.19 3.21
C PHE A 427 -0.41 -22.06 3.32
N LYS A 428 0.11 -21.21 4.24
CA LYS A 428 1.54 -21.15 4.52
C LYS A 428 2.10 -22.50 4.93
N ALA A 429 1.41 -23.25 5.80
CA ALA A 429 1.84 -24.58 6.21
C ALA A 429 1.99 -25.56 5.03
N LYS A 430 1.20 -25.37 3.98
CA LYS A 430 1.22 -26.19 2.76
C LYS A 430 2.34 -25.77 1.81
N VAL A 431 2.56 -24.46 1.61
CA VAL A 431 3.45 -23.94 0.56
C VAL A 431 4.84 -23.54 1.06
N ASP A 432 5.01 -23.44 2.38
CA ASP A 432 6.29 -23.08 3.05
C ASP A 432 6.36 -23.78 4.42
N PRO A 433 6.42 -25.12 4.46
CA PRO A 433 6.39 -25.90 5.71
C PRO A 433 7.55 -25.61 6.63
N TYR A 434 8.64 -25.08 6.11
CA TYR A 434 9.84 -24.71 6.87
C TYR A 434 9.82 -23.28 7.41
N GLY A 435 8.84 -22.45 7.00
CA GLY A 435 8.74 -21.04 7.40
C GLY A 435 9.87 -20.17 6.89
N LEU A 436 10.40 -20.44 5.72
CA LEU A 436 11.51 -19.71 5.11
C LEU A 436 11.09 -18.38 4.47
N LEU A 437 9.81 -18.26 4.04
CA LEU A 437 9.31 -17.04 3.42
C LEU A 437 9.02 -15.98 4.47
N ASN A 438 9.73 -14.87 4.36
CA ASN A 438 9.62 -13.66 5.17
C ASN A 438 9.36 -13.96 6.66
N PRO A 439 10.24 -14.73 7.32
CA PRO A 439 10.03 -15.23 8.67
C PRO A 439 9.88 -14.09 9.69
N GLY A 440 9.05 -14.33 10.72
CA GLY A 440 8.80 -13.36 11.78
C GLY A 440 7.69 -12.35 11.51
N LYS A 441 7.01 -12.39 10.35
CA LYS A 441 5.97 -11.42 9.98
C LYS A 441 4.53 -11.88 10.26
N MET A 442 4.30 -13.17 10.42
CA MET A 442 2.97 -13.77 10.62
C MET A 442 2.85 -14.37 12.03
N ARG A 443 2.07 -13.72 12.89
CA ARG A 443 1.86 -14.17 14.28
C ARG A 443 1.20 -15.54 14.32
N GLY A 444 0.17 -15.78 13.54
CA GLY A 444 -0.51 -17.07 13.50
C GLY A 444 0.40 -18.23 13.09
N TRP A 445 1.47 -17.97 12.32
CA TRP A 445 2.49 -18.97 12.05
C TRP A 445 3.42 -19.21 13.25
N LEU A 446 3.82 -18.14 13.95
CA LEU A 446 4.70 -18.24 15.11
C LEU A 446 4.03 -18.97 16.29
N GLU A 447 2.74 -18.69 16.53
CA GLU A 447 1.96 -19.32 17.60
C GLU A 447 1.60 -20.79 17.33
N ARG A 448 1.63 -21.24 16.06
CA ARG A 448 1.38 -22.65 15.71
C ARG A 448 2.41 -23.62 16.29
N SER A 449 3.61 -23.14 16.55
CA SER A 449 4.78 -23.94 16.96
C SER A 449 4.91 -24.06 18.48
N THR A 450 3.98 -23.46 19.24
CA THR A 450 3.87 -23.56 20.68
C THR A 450 2.68 -24.44 21.07
#